data_a6d51385ed90114da92a2b77416d4833
#
_entry.id   a6d51385ed90114da92a2b77416d4833
#
_cell.length_a   1.000
_cell.length_b   1.000
_cell.length_c   1.000
_cell.angle_alpha   90.00
_cell.angle_beta   90.00
_cell.angle_gamma   90.00
#
_symmetry.space_group_name_H-M   'P 1'
#
loop_
_entity.id
_entity.type
_entity.pdbx_description
1 polymer ?
#
loop_
_entity_poly.entity_id
_entity_poly.type
_entity_poly.pdbx_seq_one_letter_code
_entity_poly.pdbx_strand_id
1 'polypeptide(L)'
;VGRQDGSGRQISADDVDDRSATMLHVDLDAFFVSVELLSHPEFAHLPVIVGHRGGRSVVTAANYIARKYGVNSAMPMAVALRQCPNAIVLEPHMGLYRDFSNRVMRIFDDVTPLVERLGIDEAFLDVAGATNLFGSPAVIGELIRARVFAETGLVCSVGAASTKFVAKLASGLAKPNGLLVVPGDETVEFLHPLPVTALWGVGSATEQMLTRLGLKLIGDIAHTPLDVLKKTLGEASGLKLFELSWGRDPRPVTIEREEKSVGHEVTFEHDETDIDRLHSELLRQCDLVAARLRRSDLVARRVALKLRYTDFSTVTRSRTLAEPTNVGRRIYEEAVAAFDLLAASGIRVRLIGVRAEQLGTASGSVGLWDPDEDWRGAELAVDSVTERFGAGSVRPASFFKPRP
;
A
#
# COMPACT_ATOMS: atom_id res chain seq x y z
N VAL A 1 -2.63 -13.47 8.90
CA VAL A 1 -1.92 -13.21 10.15
C VAL A 1 -2.98 -12.98 11.20
N GLY A 2 -2.88 -13.61 12.37
CA GLY A 2 -3.88 -13.53 13.43
C GLY A 2 -4.26 -12.10 13.83
N ARG A 3 -5.25 -11.95 14.67
CA ARG A 3 -5.78 -10.65 15.12
C ARG A 3 -4.64 -9.72 15.48
N GLN A 4 -4.48 -8.62 14.73
CA GLN A 4 -3.44 -7.61 14.97
C GLN A 4 -3.81 -6.69 16.16
N ASP A 5 -4.38 -7.26 17.20
CA ASP A 5 -4.81 -6.55 18.42
C ASP A 5 -3.74 -6.53 19.51
N GLY A 6 -2.55 -7.10 19.21
CA GLY A 6 -1.45 -7.24 20.15
C GLY A 6 -1.55 -8.50 21.03
N SER A 7 -2.61 -9.29 20.93
CA SER A 7 -2.69 -10.60 21.59
C SER A 7 -1.79 -11.59 20.83
N GLY A 8 -0.96 -12.32 21.57
CA GLY A 8 0.02 -13.24 20.97
C GLY A 8 1.32 -12.59 20.50
N ARG A 9 1.64 -11.38 21.01
CA ARG A 9 2.94 -10.73 20.79
C ARG A 9 4.09 -11.65 21.19
N GLN A 10 5.07 -11.78 20.29
CA GLN A 10 6.30 -12.53 20.50
C GLN A 10 7.49 -11.57 20.46
N ILE A 11 8.43 -11.76 21.36
CA ILE A 11 9.70 -11.01 21.41
C ILE A 11 10.84 -12.00 21.64
N SER A 12 12.00 -11.72 21.10
CA SER A 12 13.19 -12.53 21.33
C SER A 12 13.75 -12.35 22.74
N ALA A 13 14.42 -13.38 23.23
CA ALA A 13 15.29 -13.29 24.37
C ALA A 13 16.57 -12.49 24.01
N ASP A 14 17.25 -11.96 25.03
CA ASP A 14 18.46 -11.13 24.84
C ASP A 14 19.65 -11.90 24.27
N ASP A 15 19.68 -13.24 24.40
CA ASP A 15 20.77 -14.14 24.02
C ASP A 15 20.50 -14.94 22.72
N VAL A 16 19.52 -14.53 21.92
CA VAL A 16 19.20 -15.20 20.64
C VAL A 16 20.36 -15.12 19.66
N ASP A 17 20.66 -16.22 18.95
CA ASP A 17 21.66 -16.20 17.85
C ASP A 17 21.09 -15.47 16.62
N ASP A 18 21.50 -14.24 16.42
CA ASP A 18 21.02 -13.36 15.35
C ASP A 18 21.97 -13.24 14.15
N ARG A 19 23.11 -13.96 14.13
CA ARG A 19 24.16 -13.84 13.11
C ARG A 19 23.66 -14.09 11.70
N SER A 20 22.68 -14.97 11.53
CA SER A 20 22.06 -15.29 10.24
C SER A 20 20.87 -14.37 9.88
N ALA A 21 20.41 -13.53 10.81
CA ALA A 21 19.18 -12.74 10.70
C ALA A 21 19.41 -11.31 10.16
N THR A 22 20.20 -11.19 9.09
CA THR A 22 20.65 -9.89 8.56
C THR A 22 19.59 -9.12 7.78
N MET A 23 18.44 -9.73 7.48
CA MET A 23 17.30 -9.07 6.86
C MET A 23 16.36 -8.53 7.94
N LEU A 24 16.23 -7.22 8.04
CA LEU A 24 15.26 -6.60 8.93
C LEU A 24 14.00 -6.21 8.16
N HIS A 25 12.84 -6.35 8.79
CA HIS A 25 11.60 -5.69 8.40
C HIS A 25 11.16 -4.79 9.54
N VAL A 26 11.02 -3.50 9.26
CA VAL A 26 10.57 -2.48 10.21
C VAL A 26 9.20 -1.98 9.80
N ASP A 27 8.27 -1.89 10.75
CA ASP A 27 6.88 -1.49 10.51
C ASP A 27 6.38 -0.62 11.67
N LEU A 28 5.92 0.59 11.35
CA LEU A 28 5.40 1.56 12.33
C LEU A 28 4.05 1.09 12.89
N ASP A 29 3.94 1.08 14.20
CA ASP A 29 2.76 0.54 14.90
C ASP A 29 1.56 1.49 14.82
N ALA A 30 0.46 1.02 14.22
CA ALA A 30 -0.78 1.79 14.03
C ALA A 30 -0.52 3.20 13.47
N PHE A 31 0.38 3.31 12.48
CA PHE A 31 1.08 4.51 12.06
C PHE A 31 0.21 5.77 12.02
N PHE A 32 -0.86 5.80 11.23
CA PHE A 32 -1.66 7.02 11.10
C PHE A 32 -2.30 7.46 12.42
N VAL A 33 -2.82 6.49 13.19
CA VAL A 33 -3.38 6.83 14.52
C VAL A 33 -2.28 7.30 15.47
N SER A 34 -1.10 6.69 15.42
CA SER A 34 0.02 7.09 16.28
C SER A 34 0.46 8.52 15.97
N VAL A 35 0.50 8.93 14.70
CA VAL A 35 0.81 10.30 14.28
C VAL A 35 -0.27 11.28 14.79
N GLU A 36 -1.56 10.97 14.62
CA GLU A 36 -2.65 11.83 15.10
C GLU A 36 -2.61 11.99 16.63
N LEU A 37 -2.28 10.92 17.34
CA LEU A 37 -2.21 10.94 18.81
C LEU A 37 -1.05 11.78 19.35
N LEU A 38 -0.03 12.12 18.56
CA LEU A 38 0.99 13.09 18.96
C LEU A 38 0.40 14.49 19.15
N SER A 39 -0.62 14.83 18.35
CA SER A 39 -1.37 16.10 18.48
C SER A 39 -2.57 16.00 19.41
N HIS A 40 -3.03 14.78 19.72
CA HIS A 40 -4.20 14.50 20.54
C HIS A 40 -3.89 13.49 21.65
N PRO A 41 -2.93 13.78 22.56
CA PRO A 41 -2.50 12.85 23.61
C PRO A 41 -3.63 12.49 24.58
N GLU A 42 -4.65 13.33 24.70
CA GLU A 42 -5.86 13.10 25.53
C GLU A 42 -6.65 11.86 25.08
N PHE A 43 -6.51 11.43 23.82
CA PHE A 43 -7.20 10.25 23.28
C PHE A 43 -6.35 8.97 23.35
N ALA A 44 -5.12 9.02 23.86
CA ALA A 44 -4.19 7.88 23.86
C ALA A 44 -4.76 6.63 24.57
N HIS A 45 -5.64 6.81 25.55
CA HIS A 45 -6.26 5.74 26.32
C HIS A 45 -7.66 5.33 25.82
N LEU A 46 -8.12 5.91 24.73
CA LEU A 46 -9.42 5.65 24.14
C LEU A 46 -9.29 4.83 22.84
N PRO A 47 -10.35 4.15 22.39
CA PRO A 47 -10.37 3.57 21.07
C PRO A 47 -10.40 4.68 20.01
N VAL A 48 -9.38 4.72 19.13
CA VAL A 48 -9.23 5.75 18.09
C VAL A 48 -9.15 5.10 16.73
N ILE A 49 -9.86 5.67 15.77
CA ILE A 49 -9.95 5.27 14.38
C ILE A 49 -9.61 6.48 13.52
N VAL A 50 -8.75 6.31 12.52
CA VAL A 50 -8.53 7.32 11.47
C VAL A 50 -9.37 6.94 10.25
N GLY A 51 -10.12 7.92 9.72
CA GLY A 51 -11.00 7.77 8.56
C GLY A 51 -12.13 8.79 8.58
N HIS A 52 -12.94 8.81 7.52
CA HIS A 52 -14.10 9.71 7.44
C HIS A 52 -15.36 9.04 8.00
N ARG A 53 -16.22 9.80 8.70
CA ARG A 53 -17.46 9.26 9.29
C ARG A 53 -18.57 8.94 8.31
N GLY A 54 -18.52 9.49 7.09
CA GLY A 54 -19.66 9.45 6.16
C GLY A 54 -19.60 8.34 5.13
N GLY A 55 -20.74 8.09 4.49
CA GLY A 55 -20.88 7.35 3.24
C GLY A 55 -20.27 5.95 3.22
N ARG A 56 -19.52 5.69 2.17
CA ARG A 56 -18.83 4.42 1.90
C ARG A 56 -17.37 4.43 2.36
N SER A 57 -17.07 5.23 3.38
CA SER A 57 -15.71 5.32 3.91
C SER A 57 -15.30 4.05 4.65
N VAL A 58 -13.99 3.86 4.70
CA VAL A 58 -13.35 2.73 5.38
C VAL A 58 -12.42 3.22 6.48
N VAL A 59 -12.15 2.35 7.44
CA VAL A 59 -11.11 2.56 8.43
C VAL A 59 -9.76 2.61 7.72
N THR A 60 -9.05 3.72 7.83
CA THR A 60 -7.69 3.85 7.31
C THR A 60 -6.69 3.21 8.28
N ALA A 61 -6.82 3.53 9.57
CA ALA A 61 -6.06 2.90 10.65
C ALA A 61 -6.87 2.87 11.95
N ALA A 62 -6.52 1.96 12.86
CA ALA A 62 -7.11 1.86 14.19
C ALA A 62 -6.01 1.56 15.22
N ASN A 63 -6.09 2.18 16.42
CA ASN A 63 -5.17 1.86 17.50
C ASN A 63 -5.47 0.47 18.11
N TYR A 64 -4.55 -0.04 18.91
CA TYR A 64 -4.69 -1.37 19.51
C TYR A 64 -5.91 -1.49 20.43
N ILE A 65 -6.37 -0.39 21.03
CA ILE A 65 -7.59 -0.37 21.85
C ILE A 65 -8.81 -0.63 20.97
N ALA A 66 -8.95 0.07 19.83
CA ALA A 66 -10.04 -0.16 18.89
C ALA A 66 -9.96 -1.56 18.24
N ARG A 67 -8.75 -2.07 17.96
CA ARG A 67 -8.54 -3.42 17.41
C ARG A 67 -9.05 -4.52 18.34
N LYS A 68 -9.02 -4.35 19.66
CA LYS A 68 -9.60 -5.30 20.63
C LYS A 68 -11.12 -5.48 20.45
N TYR A 69 -11.80 -4.49 19.89
CA TYR A 69 -13.21 -4.58 19.50
C TYR A 69 -13.41 -5.19 18.10
N GLY A 70 -12.35 -5.68 17.46
CA GLY A 70 -12.40 -6.27 16.12
C GLY A 70 -12.29 -5.26 14.98
N VAL A 71 -12.03 -3.97 15.27
CA VAL A 71 -11.85 -2.94 14.24
C VAL A 71 -10.50 -3.12 13.55
N ASN A 72 -10.50 -3.15 12.21
CA ASN A 72 -9.29 -3.32 11.40
C ASN A 72 -9.27 -2.34 10.22
N SER A 73 -8.10 -2.07 9.67
CA SER A 73 -7.95 -1.30 8.43
C SER A 73 -8.75 -1.93 7.29
N ALA A 74 -9.23 -1.10 6.38
CA ALA A 74 -10.11 -1.43 5.27
C ALA A 74 -11.54 -1.88 5.65
N MET A 75 -11.87 -2.00 6.96
CA MET A 75 -13.22 -2.28 7.40
C MET A 75 -14.15 -1.09 7.05
N PRO A 76 -15.39 -1.30 6.57
CA PRO A 76 -16.34 -0.20 6.41
C PRO A 76 -16.55 0.55 7.73
N MET A 77 -16.49 1.89 7.70
CA MET A 77 -16.61 2.72 8.91
C MET A 77 -17.89 2.46 9.68
N ALA A 78 -19.01 2.24 8.98
CA ALA A 78 -20.29 1.90 9.60
C ALA A 78 -20.25 0.57 10.39
N VAL A 79 -19.44 -0.40 9.95
CA VAL A 79 -19.21 -1.67 10.67
C VAL A 79 -18.33 -1.43 11.89
N ALA A 80 -17.24 -0.69 11.71
CA ALA A 80 -16.32 -0.34 12.79
C ALA A 80 -17.01 0.38 13.94
N LEU A 81 -17.88 1.36 13.64
CA LEU A 81 -18.63 2.10 14.63
C LEU A 81 -19.73 1.28 15.32
N ARG A 82 -20.25 0.22 14.67
CA ARG A 82 -21.15 -0.74 15.36
C ARG A 82 -20.37 -1.64 16.33
N GLN A 83 -19.14 -2.02 15.98
CA GLN A 83 -18.29 -2.85 16.85
C GLN A 83 -17.69 -2.05 18.02
N CYS A 84 -17.37 -0.79 17.78
CA CYS A 84 -16.80 0.12 18.76
C CYS A 84 -17.53 1.47 18.76
N PRO A 85 -18.73 1.59 19.35
CA PRO A 85 -19.56 2.80 19.29
C PRO A 85 -18.91 4.04 19.91
N ASN A 86 -18.06 3.83 20.90
CA ASN A 86 -17.37 4.90 21.63
C ASN A 86 -16.02 5.29 20.99
N ALA A 87 -15.71 4.81 19.79
CA ALA A 87 -14.48 5.17 19.13
C ALA A 87 -14.44 6.65 18.73
N ILE A 88 -13.32 7.29 19.03
CA ILE A 88 -12.99 8.61 18.50
C ILE A 88 -12.59 8.43 17.05
N VAL A 89 -13.22 9.18 16.14
CA VAL A 89 -12.86 9.14 14.71
C VAL A 89 -12.18 10.46 14.36
N LEU A 90 -10.93 10.35 13.93
CA LEU A 90 -10.10 11.45 13.45
C LEU A 90 -10.00 11.40 11.91
N GLU A 91 -10.01 12.55 11.27
CA GLU A 91 -9.81 12.64 9.83
C GLU A 91 -8.33 12.41 9.46
N PRO A 92 -8.04 11.82 8.28
CA PRO A 92 -6.68 11.54 7.86
C PRO A 92 -5.96 12.79 7.35
N HIS A 93 -4.73 13.03 7.83
CA HIS A 93 -3.84 14.12 7.39
C HIS A 93 -2.64 13.56 6.60
N MET A 94 -2.86 13.19 5.32
CA MET A 94 -1.86 12.52 4.48
C MET A 94 -0.55 13.29 4.31
N GLY A 95 -0.56 14.63 4.38
CA GLY A 95 0.65 15.45 4.36
C GLY A 95 1.53 15.17 5.58
N LEU A 96 0.92 15.20 6.75
CA LEU A 96 1.59 14.93 8.03
C LEU A 96 2.18 13.51 8.06
N TYR A 97 1.43 12.51 7.58
CA TYR A 97 1.96 11.13 7.53
C TYR A 97 3.18 11.00 6.63
N ARG A 98 3.20 11.69 5.47
CA ARG A 98 4.38 11.72 4.60
C ARG A 98 5.59 12.35 5.29
N ASP A 99 5.40 13.43 6.03
CA ASP A 99 6.49 14.11 6.74
C ASP A 99 7.11 13.19 7.81
N PHE A 100 6.28 12.51 8.60
CA PHE A 100 6.75 11.53 9.57
C PHE A 100 7.41 10.33 8.90
N SER A 101 6.82 9.78 7.84
CA SER A 101 7.42 8.72 7.03
C SER A 101 8.82 9.10 6.53
N ASN A 102 8.98 10.30 5.96
CA ASN A 102 10.26 10.77 5.45
C ASN A 102 11.33 10.91 6.55
N ARG A 103 10.92 11.26 7.77
CA ARG A 103 11.83 11.31 8.93
C ARG A 103 12.28 9.90 9.33
N VAL A 104 11.36 8.95 9.40
CA VAL A 104 11.66 7.55 9.73
C VAL A 104 12.53 6.90 8.66
N MET A 105 12.21 7.10 7.37
CA MET A 105 13.01 6.54 6.28
C MET A 105 14.45 7.05 6.27
N ARG A 106 14.70 8.31 6.67
CA ARG A 106 16.08 8.82 6.86
C ARG A 106 16.83 8.07 7.96
N ILE A 107 16.15 7.70 9.06
CA ILE A 107 16.78 6.88 10.11
C ILE A 107 17.24 5.54 9.55
N PHE A 108 16.46 4.94 8.65
CA PHE A 108 16.83 3.67 8.00
C PHE A 108 18.00 3.85 7.04
N ASP A 109 17.99 4.91 6.21
CA ASP A 109 19.06 5.25 5.28
C ASP A 109 20.41 5.54 6.02
N ASP A 110 20.38 6.07 7.25
CA ASP A 110 21.56 6.26 8.10
C ASP A 110 22.20 4.94 8.56
N VAL A 111 21.43 3.85 8.64
CA VAL A 111 21.91 2.55 9.09
C VAL A 111 22.48 1.73 7.93
N THR A 112 21.81 1.72 6.79
CA THR A 112 22.24 0.97 5.60
C THR A 112 21.71 1.63 4.33
N PRO A 113 22.49 1.63 3.22
CA PRO A 113 21.99 2.06 1.92
C PRO A 113 21.02 1.06 1.28
N LEU A 114 20.93 -0.18 1.80
CA LEU A 114 20.09 -1.24 1.27
C LEU A 114 18.71 -1.22 1.95
N VAL A 115 17.91 -0.20 1.62
CA VAL A 115 16.54 0.00 2.13
C VAL A 115 15.53 -0.15 1.00
N GLU A 116 14.62 -1.11 1.12
CA GLU A 116 13.46 -1.28 0.22
C GLU A 116 12.19 -0.79 0.92
N ARG A 117 11.70 0.36 0.51
CA ARG A 117 10.46 0.96 1.03
C ARG A 117 9.26 0.24 0.42
N LEU A 118 8.43 -0.41 1.24
CA LEU A 118 7.21 -1.08 0.80
C LEU A 118 6.00 -0.14 0.78
N GLY A 119 5.98 0.79 1.70
CA GLY A 119 4.95 1.79 1.90
C GLY A 119 5.52 3.02 2.59
N ILE A 120 4.64 3.82 3.17
CA ILE A 120 5.03 5.00 3.97
C ILE A 120 5.32 4.66 5.43
N ASP A 121 5.06 3.41 5.86
CA ASP A 121 5.15 2.96 7.23
C ASP A 121 6.03 1.71 7.42
N GLU A 122 6.49 1.08 6.33
CA GLU A 122 7.27 -0.15 6.42
C GLU A 122 8.40 -0.24 5.38
N ALA A 123 9.50 -0.88 5.76
CA ALA A 123 10.63 -1.13 4.87
C ALA A 123 11.37 -2.42 5.23
N PHE A 124 12.02 -3.02 4.23
CA PHE A 124 13.10 -4.00 4.44
C PHE A 124 14.45 -3.30 4.44
N LEU A 125 15.34 -3.77 5.32
CA LEU A 125 16.72 -3.34 5.41
C LEU A 125 17.63 -4.58 5.36
N ASP A 126 18.63 -4.57 4.48
CA ASP A 126 19.73 -5.53 4.58
C ASP A 126 20.84 -4.89 5.40
N VAL A 127 21.09 -5.43 6.59
CA VAL A 127 22.08 -4.90 7.54
C VAL A 127 23.35 -5.72 7.61
N ALA A 128 23.56 -6.70 6.72
CA ALA A 128 24.75 -7.53 6.71
C ALA A 128 26.03 -6.69 6.68
N GLY A 129 26.07 -5.64 5.85
CA GLY A 129 27.22 -4.71 5.75
C GLY A 129 27.32 -3.70 6.88
N ALA A 130 26.30 -3.54 7.71
CA ALA A 130 26.25 -2.56 8.81
C ALA A 130 26.71 -3.12 10.17
N THR A 131 26.79 -4.45 10.28
CA THR A 131 27.06 -5.14 11.57
C THR A 131 28.38 -4.76 12.22
N ASN A 132 29.43 -4.49 11.43
CA ASN A 132 30.73 -4.06 11.98
C ASN A 132 30.68 -2.64 12.60
N LEU A 133 29.74 -1.82 12.19
CA LEU A 133 29.61 -0.43 12.63
C LEU A 133 28.61 -0.29 13.78
N PHE A 134 27.49 -0.99 13.72
CA PHE A 134 26.36 -0.79 14.63
C PHE A 134 26.09 -1.99 15.55
N GLY A 135 26.79 -3.10 15.38
CA GLY A 135 26.58 -4.32 16.16
C GLY A 135 25.76 -5.36 15.45
N SER A 136 25.28 -6.38 16.17
CA SER A 136 24.52 -7.48 15.60
C SER A 136 23.15 -7.04 15.06
N PRO A 137 22.48 -7.85 14.21
CA PRO A 137 21.16 -7.52 13.68
C PRO A 137 20.12 -7.15 14.74
N ALA A 138 20.12 -7.83 15.89
CA ALA A 138 19.24 -7.50 17.01
C ALA A 138 19.56 -6.12 17.61
N VAL A 139 20.84 -5.82 17.81
CA VAL A 139 21.31 -4.52 18.29
C VAL A 139 20.91 -3.41 17.32
N ILE A 140 21.06 -3.63 16.02
CA ILE A 140 20.63 -2.68 14.97
C ILE A 140 19.11 -2.49 15.04
N GLY A 141 18.33 -3.55 15.20
CA GLY A 141 16.88 -3.49 15.34
C GLY A 141 16.45 -2.64 16.54
N GLU A 142 17.07 -2.82 17.69
CA GLU A 142 16.83 -2.00 18.89
C GLU A 142 17.28 -0.55 18.71
N LEU A 143 18.43 -0.31 18.07
CA LEU A 143 18.89 1.03 17.73
C LEU A 143 17.86 1.78 16.87
N ILE A 144 17.33 1.13 15.84
CA ILE A 144 16.30 1.71 14.97
C ILE A 144 15.05 2.04 15.80
N ARG A 145 14.55 1.12 16.63
CA ARG A 145 13.38 1.33 17.49
C ARG A 145 13.58 2.52 18.42
N ALA A 146 14.74 2.59 19.07
CA ALA A 146 15.08 3.69 19.98
C ALA A 146 15.16 5.03 19.26
N ARG A 147 15.81 5.08 18.08
CA ARG A 147 15.92 6.31 17.26
C ARG A 147 14.56 6.77 16.74
N VAL A 148 13.74 5.85 16.20
CA VAL A 148 12.39 6.18 15.74
C VAL A 148 11.60 6.84 16.85
N PHE A 149 11.62 6.26 18.06
CA PHE A 149 10.92 6.85 19.19
C PHE A 149 11.49 8.20 19.61
N ALA A 150 12.79 8.32 19.77
CA ALA A 150 13.45 9.54 20.22
C ALA A 150 13.28 10.71 19.24
N GLU A 151 13.34 10.44 17.93
CA GLU A 151 13.29 11.47 16.90
C GLU A 151 11.87 11.81 16.45
N THR A 152 10.89 10.91 16.60
CA THR A 152 9.54 11.09 16.06
C THR A 152 8.42 10.93 17.08
N GLY A 153 8.67 10.34 18.25
CA GLY A 153 7.65 9.94 19.21
C GLY A 153 6.85 8.70 18.80
N LEU A 154 7.13 8.12 17.63
CA LEU A 154 6.44 6.93 17.12
C LEU A 154 7.13 5.66 17.62
N VAL A 155 6.38 4.56 17.63
CA VAL A 155 6.92 3.23 17.92
C VAL A 155 6.86 2.37 16.66
N CYS A 156 7.83 1.46 16.52
CA CYS A 156 7.84 0.47 15.46
C CYS A 156 8.14 -0.92 15.99
N SER A 157 7.73 -1.92 15.24
CA SER A 157 8.06 -3.32 15.48
C SER A 157 9.01 -3.82 14.42
N VAL A 158 9.99 -4.62 14.83
CA VAL A 158 11.06 -5.13 13.98
C VAL A 158 11.04 -6.63 13.96
N GLY A 159 11.17 -7.21 12.78
CA GLY A 159 11.48 -8.63 12.59
C GLY A 159 12.84 -8.77 11.95
N ALA A 160 13.69 -9.63 12.48
CA ALA A 160 15.00 -9.97 11.94
C ALA A 160 15.03 -11.44 11.54
N ALA A 161 15.48 -11.75 10.33
CA ALA A 161 15.55 -13.11 9.83
C ALA A 161 16.57 -13.23 8.68
N SER A 162 16.74 -14.43 8.14
CA SER A 162 17.58 -14.67 6.96
C SER A 162 16.93 -14.27 5.64
N THR A 163 15.59 -14.09 5.60
CA THR A 163 14.84 -13.77 4.38
C THR A 163 13.79 -12.69 4.61
N LYS A 164 13.43 -11.96 3.54
CA LYS A 164 12.42 -10.89 3.59
C LYS A 164 11.07 -11.40 4.10
N PHE A 165 10.63 -12.56 3.64
CA PHE A 165 9.35 -13.13 4.04
C PHE A 165 9.30 -13.38 5.55
N VAL A 166 10.33 -14.06 6.10
CA VAL A 166 10.37 -14.40 7.52
C VAL A 166 10.52 -13.15 8.39
N ALA A 167 11.37 -12.18 7.98
CA ALA A 167 11.51 -10.91 8.68
C ALA A 167 10.17 -10.14 8.77
N LYS A 168 9.40 -10.07 7.65
CA LYS A 168 8.08 -9.43 7.65
C LYS A 168 7.07 -10.15 8.54
N LEU A 169 7.09 -11.48 8.55
CA LEU A 169 6.23 -12.25 9.42
C LEU A 169 6.58 -12.03 10.90
N ALA A 170 7.88 -12.06 11.22
CA ALA A 170 8.40 -11.82 12.57
C ALA A 170 8.01 -10.43 13.08
N SER A 171 8.18 -9.36 12.28
CA SER A 171 7.75 -8.02 12.69
C SER A 171 6.26 -7.94 12.99
N GLY A 172 5.43 -8.64 12.22
CA GLY A 172 3.98 -8.73 12.46
C GLY A 172 3.62 -9.40 13.79
N LEU A 173 4.37 -10.45 14.18
CA LEU A 173 4.21 -11.14 15.45
C LEU A 173 4.82 -10.36 16.63
N ALA A 174 5.81 -9.50 16.37
CA ALA A 174 6.41 -8.64 17.39
C ALA A 174 5.52 -7.46 17.79
N LYS A 175 4.47 -7.14 17.04
CA LYS A 175 3.57 -6.01 17.32
C LYS A 175 2.76 -6.17 18.61
N PRO A 176 2.58 -5.08 19.38
CA PRO A 176 3.17 -3.75 19.23
C PRO A 176 4.55 -3.63 19.89
N ASN A 177 5.37 -2.70 19.39
CA ASN A 177 6.62 -2.24 19.99
C ASN A 177 7.54 -3.39 20.40
N GLY A 178 7.84 -4.28 19.46
CA GLY A 178 8.67 -5.48 19.73
C GLY A 178 9.76 -5.69 18.71
N LEU A 179 10.72 -6.53 19.10
CA LEU A 179 11.73 -7.10 18.21
C LEU A 179 11.61 -8.63 18.30
N LEU A 180 11.48 -9.28 17.15
CA LEU A 180 11.51 -10.73 17.03
C LEU A 180 12.59 -11.14 16.03
N VAL A 181 13.57 -11.88 16.51
CA VAL A 181 14.62 -12.49 15.70
C VAL A 181 14.26 -13.95 15.44
N VAL A 182 14.40 -14.37 14.20
CA VAL A 182 14.23 -15.76 13.79
C VAL A 182 15.56 -16.25 13.22
N PRO A 183 16.34 -17.05 13.97
CA PRO A 183 17.57 -17.66 13.49
C PRO A 183 17.35 -18.49 12.22
N GLY A 184 18.34 -18.53 11.34
CA GLY A 184 18.20 -19.22 10.06
C GLY A 184 17.91 -20.72 10.18
N ASP A 185 18.53 -21.39 11.15
CA ASP A 185 18.33 -22.81 11.48
C ASP A 185 16.99 -23.10 12.16
N GLU A 186 16.40 -22.14 12.86
CA GLU A 186 15.08 -22.26 13.50
C GLU A 186 13.91 -21.87 12.57
N THR A 187 14.19 -21.39 11.36
CA THR A 187 13.17 -20.86 10.42
C THR A 187 12.04 -21.85 10.16
N VAL A 188 12.34 -23.12 9.96
CA VAL A 188 11.34 -24.14 9.65
C VAL A 188 10.47 -24.45 10.88
N GLU A 189 11.08 -24.57 12.04
CA GLU A 189 10.38 -24.80 13.30
C GLU A 189 9.45 -23.62 13.64
N PHE A 190 9.91 -22.41 13.39
CA PHE A 190 9.11 -21.20 13.54
C PHE A 190 7.91 -21.14 12.57
N LEU A 191 8.10 -21.52 11.30
CA LEU A 191 7.07 -21.38 10.27
C LEU A 191 5.99 -22.45 10.34
N HIS A 192 6.36 -23.72 10.51
CA HIS A 192 5.46 -24.85 10.29
C HIS A 192 4.21 -24.85 11.18
N PRO A 193 4.24 -24.42 12.46
CA PRO A 193 3.05 -24.33 13.31
C PRO A 193 2.08 -23.20 12.94
N LEU A 194 2.52 -22.24 12.12
CA LEU A 194 1.71 -21.08 11.78
C LEU A 194 0.61 -21.41 10.76
N PRO A 195 -0.53 -20.70 10.79
CA PRO A 195 -1.61 -20.91 9.83
C PRO A 195 -1.18 -20.51 8.41
N VAL A 196 -1.75 -21.16 7.39
CA VAL A 196 -1.45 -20.86 5.96
C VAL A 196 -1.66 -19.40 5.60
N THR A 197 -2.54 -18.69 6.31
CA THR A 197 -2.81 -17.24 6.13
C THR A 197 -1.63 -16.36 6.52
N ALA A 198 -0.63 -16.89 7.22
CA ALA A 198 0.61 -16.20 7.54
C ALA A 198 1.57 -16.12 6.33
N LEU A 199 1.40 -16.98 5.32
CA LEU A 199 2.21 -16.94 4.10
C LEU A 199 1.90 -15.70 3.25
N TRP A 200 2.93 -15.02 2.85
CA TRP A 200 2.82 -13.83 2.01
C TRP A 200 2.22 -14.14 0.63
N GLY A 201 1.02 -13.62 0.40
CA GLY A 201 0.23 -13.83 -0.81
C GLY A 201 -0.94 -14.79 -0.65
N VAL A 202 -1.15 -15.34 0.55
CA VAL A 202 -2.37 -16.09 0.88
C VAL A 202 -3.45 -15.12 1.34
N GLY A 203 -4.36 -14.77 0.44
CA GLY A 203 -5.61 -14.08 0.74
C GLY A 203 -6.76 -15.08 0.90
N SER A 204 -7.96 -14.56 1.18
CA SER A 204 -9.15 -15.39 1.44
C SER A 204 -9.48 -16.43 0.36
N ALA A 205 -9.28 -16.09 -0.92
CA ALA A 205 -9.51 -17.02 -2.03
C ALA A 205 -8.50 -18.17 -2.01
N THR A 206 -7.21 -17.90 -1.79
CA THR A 206 -6.16 -18.92 -1.71
C THR A 206 -6.34 -19.77 -0.45
N GLU A 207 -6.67 -19.14 0.69
CA GLU A 207 -7.00 -19.85 1.94
C GLU A 207 -8.13 -20.85 1.75
N GLN A 208 -9.21 -20.47 1.06
CA GLN A 208 -10.33 -21.39 0.75
C GLN A 208 -9.88 -22.58 -0.10
N MET A 209 -9.00 -22.36 -1.09
CA MET A 209 -8.47 -23.45 -1.91
C MET A 209 -7.61 -24.41 -1.09
N LEU A 210 -6.71 -23.88 -0.23
CA LEU A 210 -5.88 -24.68 0.67
C LEU A 210 -6.74 -25.46 1.68
N THR A 211 -7.75 -24.83 2.27
CA THR A 211 -8.66 -25.45 3.21
C THR A 211 -9.44 -26.63 2.59
N ARG A 212 -9.84 -26.53 1.31
CA ARG A 212 -10.49 -27.65 0.57
C ARG A 212 -9.55 -28.85 0.41
N LEU A 213 -8.23 -28.63 0.38
CA LEU A 213 -7.23 -29.70 0.41
C LEU A 213 -6.91 -30.21 1.83
N GLY A 214 -7.53 -29.64 2.86
CA GLY A 214 -7.24 -29.95 4.27
C GLY A 214 -6.00 -29.26 4.81
N LEU A 215 -5.36 -28.36 4.05
CA LEU A 215 -4.11 -27.67 4.45
C LEU A 215 -4.46 -26.44 5.29
N LYS A 216 -4.07 -26.45 6.56
CA LYS A 216 -4.36 -25.39 7.53
C LYS A 216 -3.11 -24.69 8.04
N LEU A 217 -2.02 -25.41 8.15
CA LEU A 217 -0.74 -24.94 8.65
C LEU A 217 0.28 -24.83 7.52
N ILE A 218 1.30 -23.99 7.72
CA ILE A 218 2.41 -23.84 6.75
C ILE A 218 3.12 -25.19 6.57
N GLY A 219 3.29 -25.97 7.66
CA GLY A 219 3.85 -27.31 7.60
C GLY A 219 3.05 -28.27 6.70
N ASP A 220 1.73 -28.13 6.60
CA ASP A 220 0.92 -28.94 5.70
C ASP A 220 1.29 -28.67 4.23
N ILE A 221 1.55 -27.40 3.88
CA ILE A 221 2.01 -27.02 2.55
C ILE A 221 3.39 -27.59 2.26
N ALA A 222 4.32 -27.46 3.22
CA ALA A 222 5.70 -27.97 3.07
C ALA A 222 5.74 -29.47 2.78
N HIS A 223 4.84 -30.26 3.38
CA HIS A 223 4.77 -31.72 3.20
C HIS A 223 3.82 -32.18 2.09
N THR A 224 3.16 -31.24 1.40
CA THR A 224 2.31 -31.56 0.25
C THR A 224 3.17 -31.66 -1.03
N PRO A 225 2.99 -32.69 -1.87
CA PRO A 225 3.71 -32.78 -3.14
C PRO A 225 3.52 -31.51 -4.00
N LEU A 226 4.64 -30.98 -4.52
CA LEU A 226 4.65 -29.73 -5.29
C LEU A 226 3.67 -29.73 -6.47
N ASP A 227 3.52 -30.87 -7.16
CA ASP A 227 2.61 -31.00 -8.30
C ASP A 227 1.14 -30.83 -7.90
N VAL A 228 0.75 -31.25 -6.69
CA VAL A 228 -0.59 -31.04 -6.14
C VAL A 228 -0.83 -29.54 -5.91
N LEU A 229 0.15 -28.84 -5.33
CA LEU A 229 0.06 -27.39 -5.12
C LEU A 229 -0.01 -26.63 -6.44
N LYS A 230 0.84 -26.97 -7.42
CA LYS A 230 0.84 -26.37 -8.76
C LYS A 230 -0.49 -26.60 -9.48
N LYS A 231 -1.04 -27.80 -9.41
CA LYS A 231 -2.33 -28.13 -10.04
C LYS A 231 -3.49 -27.32 -9.42
N THR A 232 -3.44 -27.07 -8.12
CA THR A 232 -4.55 -26.39 -7.40
C THR A 232 -4.45 -24.88 -7.47
N LEU A 233 -3.23 -24.32 -7.34
CA LEU A 233 -2.99 -22.89 -7.18
C LEU A 233 -2.43 -22.21 -8.45
N GLY A 234 -2.12 -23.01 -9.46
CA GLY A 234 -1.36 -22.58 -10.63
C GLY A 234 0.15 -22.72 -10.43
N GLU A 235 0.90 -22.83 -11.53
CA GLU A 235 2.33 -23.12 -11.56
C GLU A 235 3.15 -22.18 -10.66
N ALA A 236 3.01 -20.88 -10.87
CA ALA A 236 3.79 -19.86 -10.15
C ALA A 236 3.40 -19.77 -8.67
N SER A 237 2.11 -19.78 -8.35
CA SER A 237 1.65 -19.66 -6.96
C SER A 237 1.95 -20.90 -6.14
N GLY A 238 1.77 -22.10 -6.74
CA GLY A 238 2.09 -23.36 -6.07
C GLY A 238 3.57 -23.47 -5.72
N LEU A 239 4.46 -23.18 -6.69
CA LEU A 239 5.90 -23.16 -6.44
C LEU A 239 6.27 -22.12 -5.37
N LYS A 240 5.75 -20.90 -5.48
CA LYS A 240 6.05 -19.83 -4.53
C LYS A 240 5.66 -20.21 -3.10
N LEU A 241 4.44 -20.71 -2.88
CA LEU A 241 3.99 -21.06 -1.53
C LEU A 241 4.76 -22.26 -0.97
N PHE A 242 5.13 -23.22 -1.82
CA PHE A 242 6.01 -24.32 -1.44
C PHE A 242 7.38 -23.83 -0.96
N GLU A 243 8.05 -22.97 -1.73
CA GLU A 243 9.36 -22.41 -1.33
C GLU A 243 9.25 -21.57 -0.04
N LEU A 244 8.23 -20.72 0.06
CA LEU A 244 8.02 -19.93 1.27
C LEU A 244 7.71 -20.79 2.51
N SER A 245 7.05 -21.95 2.36
CA SER A 245 6.78 -22.85 3.48
C SER A 245 8.04 -23.47 4.10
N TRP A 246 9.14 -23.49 3.35
CA TRP A 246 10.48 -23.86 3.79
C TRP A 246 11.35 -22.65 4.16
N GLY A 247 10.79 -21.47 4.26
CA GLY A 247 11.52 -20.23 4.54
C GLY A 247 12.41 -19.73 3.38
N ARG A 248 12.29 -20.30 2.19
CA ARG A 248 13.12 -19.96 1.02
C ARG A 248 12.53 -18.77 0.29
N ASP A 249 13.23 -17.65 0.34
CA ASP A 249 12.89 -16.43 -0.37
C ASP A 249 14.17 -15.75 -0.88
N PRO A 250 14.59 -16.01 -2.11
CA PRO A 250 15.86 -15.53 -2.64
C PRO A 250 15.84 -14.06 -3.07
N ARG A 251 14.72 -13.34 -2.85
CA ARG A 251 14.59 -11.94 -3.27
C ARG A 251 15.50 -11.04 -2.45
N PRO A 252 16.44 -10.31 -3.07
CA PRO A 252 17.24 -9.31 -2.38
C PRO A 252 16.39 -8.07 -2.04
N VAL A 253 16.96 -7.16 -1.26
CA VAL A 253 16.44 -5.80 -1.08
C VAL A 253 16.56 -5.04 -2.40
N THR A 254 15.47 -4.44 -2.85
CA THR A 254 15.39 -3.67 -4.08
C THR A 254 15.23 -2.20 -3.73
N ILE A 255 16.30 -1.42 -3.94
CA ILE A 255 16.34 0.01 -3.55
C ILE A 255 15.43 0.84 -4.46
N GLU A 256 15.47 0.57 -5.76
CA GLU A 256 14.67 1.28 -6.75
C GLU A 256 13.55 0.38 -7.27
N ARG A 257 12.33 0.88 -7.21
CA ARG A 257 11.17 0.22 -7.76
C ARG A 257 10.59 1.08 -8.88
N GLU A 258 10.69 0.58 -10.09
CA GLU A 258 10.03 1.24 -11.23
C GLU A 258 8.51 1.26 -11.03
N GLU A 259 7.91 2.44 -11.16
CA GLU A 259 6.46 2.57 -11.20
C GLU A 259 5.93 1.93 -12.48
N LYS A 260 5.05 0.94 -12.35
CA LYS A 260 4.42 0.25 -13.50
C LYS A 260 3.19 0.97 -14.02
N SER A 261 2.56 1.76 -13.18
CA SER A 261 1.35 2.52 -13.52
C SER A 261 1.11 3.66 -12.52
N VAL A 262 0.51 4.74 -13.00
CA VAL A 262 0.00 5.85 -12.19
C VAL A 262 -1.50 5.92 -12.36
N GLY A 263 -2.27 5.93 -11.28
CA GLY A 263 -3.72 5.96 -11.36
C GLY A 263 -4.38 6.72 -10.23
N HIS A 264 -5.63 7.11 -10.48
CA HIS A 264 -6.53 7.68 -9.49
C HIS A 264 -7.91 7.03 -9.63
N GLU A 265 -8.56 6.72 -8.51
CA GLU A 265 -9.93 6.21 -8.51
C GLU A 265 -10.72 6.80 -7.35
N VAL A 266 -12.02 6.94 -7.52
CA VAL A 266 -12.94 7.42 -6.49
C VAL A 266 -14.13 6.47 -6.35
N THR A 267 -14.48 6.15 -5.10
CA THR A 267 -15.76 5.51 -4.77
C THR A 267 -16.73 6.62 -4.37
N PHE A 268 -17.81 6.75 -5.12
CA PHE A 268 -18.84 7.74 -4.82
C PHE A 268 -19.57 7.40 -3.51
N GLU A 269 -19.99 8.41 -2.78
CA GLU A 269 -20.80 8.24 -1.55
C GLU A 269 -22.12 7.53 -1.85
N HIS A 270 -22.77 7.91 -2.94
CA HIS A 270 -23.92 7.23 -3.54
C HIS A 270 -23.59 6.83 -4.96
N ASP A 271 -24.31 5.83 -5.50
CA ASP A 271 -24.10 5.46 -6.91
C ASP A 271 -24.43 6.64 -7.81
N GLU A 272 -23.50 6.97 -8.69
CA GLU A 272 -23.65 8.08 -9.61
C GLU A 272 -24.35 7.63 -10.88
N THR A 273 -25.30 8.45 -11.34
CA THR A 273 -26.10 8.19 -12.54
C THR A 273 -26.03 9.34 -13.54
N ASP A 274 -25.53 10.50 -13.12
CA ASP A 274 -25.34 11.67 -13.96
C ASP A 274 -24.08 11.53 -14.79
N ILE A 275 -24.26 11.38 -16.12
CA ILE A 275 -23.18 11.23 -17.09
C ILE A 275 -22.24 12.43 -17.10
N ASP A 276 -22.78 13.66 -17.02
CA ASP A 276 -21.97 14.88 -17.02
C ASP A 276 -21.07 14.94 -15.79
N ARG A 277 -21.60 14.49 -14.65
CA ARG A 277 -20.83 14.41 -13.41
C ARG A 277 -19.75 13.32 -13.48
N LEU A 278 -20.04 12.19 -14.12
CA LEU A 278 -19.06 11.14 -14.36
C LEU A 278 -17.94 11.61 -15.29
N HIS A 279 -18.28 12.34 -16.38
CA HIS A 279 -17.29 12.96 -17.27
C HIS A 279 -16.43 14.01 -16.55
N SER A 280 -17.05 14.85 -15.71
CA SER A 280 -16.33 15.85 -14.92
C SER A 280 -15.33 15.19 -13.96
N GLU A 281 -15.74 14.10 -13.31
CA GLU A 281 -14.86 13.34 -12.41
C GLU A 281 -13.72 12.65 -13.17
N LEU A 282 -14.00 12.08 -14.36
CA LEU A 282 -12.96 11.53 -15.23
C LEU A 282 -11.92 12.58 -15.62
N LEU A 283 -12.37 13.78 -16.03
CA LEU A 283 -11.47 14.87 -16.37
C LEU A 283 -10.56 15.22 -15.20
N ARG A 284 -11.13 15.38 -14.00
CA ARG A 284 -10.37 15.67 -12.78
C ARG A 284 -9.32 14.59 -12.49
N GLN A 285 -9.69 13.32 -12.66
CA GLN A 285 -8.75 12.21 -12.42
C GLN A 285 -7.63 12.17 -13.45
N CYS A 286 -7.95 12.44 -14.72
CA CYS A 286 -6.96 12.50 -15.78
C CYS A 286 -5.94 13.62 -15.55
N ASP A 287 -6.39 14.81 -15.12
CA ASP A 287 -5.51 15.91 -14.75
C ASP A 287 -4.56 15.53 -13.60
N LEU A 288 -5.08 14.87 -12.55
CA LEU A 288 -4.27 14.40 -11.41
C LEU A 288 -3.24 13.33 -11.82
N VAL A 289 -3.63 12.40 -12.69
CA VAL A 289 -2.73 11.37 -13.22
C VAL A 289 -1.66 12.01 -14.09
N ALA A 290 -2.02 12.91 -14.99
CA ALA A 290 -1.09 13.61 -15.87
C ALA A 290 -0.08 14.47 -15.09
N ALA A 291 -0.55 15.26 -14.11
CA ALA A 291 0.32 16.05 -13.25
C ALA A 291 1.31 15.19 -12.46
N ARG A 292 0.89 13.99 -12.04
CA ARG A 292 1.79 13.04 -11.38
C ARG A 292 2.82 12.45 -12.34
N LEU A 293 2.42 12.10 -13.58
CA LEU A 293 3.35 11.65 -14.61
C LEU A 293 4.41 12.70 -14.90
N ARG A 294 4.00 13.98 -15.13
CA ARG A 294 4.93 15.09 -15.41
C ARG A 294 5.91 15.33 -14.26
N ARG A 295 5.42 15.31 -13.01
CA ARG A 295 6.27 15.47 -11.81
C ARG A 295 7.37 14.41 -11.68
N SER A 296 7.11 13.19 -12.18
CA SER A 296 8.04 12.06 -12.15
C SER A 296 8.82 11.89 -13.45
N ASP A 297 8.75 12.86 -14.40
CA ASP A 297 9.34 12.78 -15.74
C ASP A 297 8.94 11.52 -16.52
N LEU A 298 7.67 11.10 -16.38
CA LEU A 298 7.11 9.90 -16.99
C LEU A 298 6.10 10.25 -18.08
N VAL A 299 5.96 9.34 -19.04
CA VAL A 299 4.89 9.28 -20.03
C VAL A 299 4.24 7.91 -20.01
N ALA A 300 2.99 7.81 -20.45
CA ALA A 300 2.27 6.55 -20.51
C ALA A 300 1.85 6.22 -21.95
N ARG A 301 1.96 4.96 -22.31
CA ARG A 301 1.53 4.46 -23.63
C ARG A 301 0.17 3.74 -23.58
N ARG A 302 -0.39 3.52 -22.40
CA ARG A 302 -1.72 2.91 -22.25
C ARG A 302 -2.54 3.66 -21.22
N VAL A 303 -3.78 3.91 -21.56
CA VAL A 303 -4.80 4.45 -20.64
C VAL A 303 -5.82 3.36 -20.35
N ALA A 304 -6.12 3.13 -19.07
CA ALA A 304 -7.12 2.18 -18.62
C ALA A 304 -8.21 2.89 -17.79
N LEU A 305 -9.45 2.69 -18.17
CA LEU A 305 -10.65 3.05 -17.41
C LEU A 305 -11.08 1.87 -16.57
N LYS A 306 -11.43 2.11 -15.31
CA LYS A 306 -12.04 1.14 -14.39
C LYS A 306 -13.39 1.64 -13.94
N LEU A 307 -14.42 0.85 -14.15
CA LEU A 307 -15.76 1.07 -13.60
C LEU A 307 -16.14 -0.06 -12.67
N ARG A 308 -16.76 0.29 -11.54
CA ARG A 308 -17.44 -0.68 -10.68
C ARG A 308 -18.89 -0.27 -10.51
N TYR A 309 -19.77 -1.21 -10.72
CA TYR A 309 -21.22 -1.01 -10.61
C TYR A 309 -21.72 -1.27 -9.18
N THR A 310 -23.03 -1.06 -8.96
CA THR A 310 -23.72 -1.25 -7.68
C THR A 310 -23.59 -2.68 -7.14
N ASP A 311 -23.63 -3.67 -8.03
CA ASP A 311 -23.51 -5.10 -7.74
C ASP A 311 -22.05 -5.55 -7.48
N PHE A 312 -21.11 -4.60 -7.41
CA PHE A 312 -19.66 -4.82 -7.29
C PHE A 312 -19.00 -5.48 -8.50
N SER A 313 -19.72 -5.75 -9.58
CA SER A 313 -19.07 -6.12 -10.83
C SER A 313 -18.14 -4.99 -11.29
N THR A 314 -16.97 -5.37 -11.81
CA THR A 314 -15.95 -4.42 -12.23
C THR A 314 -15.59 -4.68 -13.68
N VAL A 315 -15.60 -3.62 -14.47
CA VAL A 315 -15.17 -3.63 -15.86
C VAL A 315 -13.95 -2.74 -16.02
N THR A 316 -12.94 -3.24 -16.71
CA THR A 316 -11.78 -2.44 -17.12
C THR A 316 -11.69 -2.42 -18.64
N ARG A 317 -11.48 -1.23 -19.21
CA ARG A 317 -11.19 -1.04 -20.64
C ARG A 317 -9.89 -0.27 -20.79
N SER A 318 -9.01 -0.74 -21.62
CA SER A 318 -7.72 -0.07 -21.86
C SER A 318 -7.50 0.17 -23.34
N ARG A 319 -6.83 1.27 -23.65
CA ARG A 319 -6.41 1.64 -25.00
C ARG A 319 -4.93 1.96 -25.02
N THR A 320 -4.23 1.39 -26.00
CA THR A 320 -2.81 1.67 -26.22
C THR A 320 -2.72 2.80 -27.23
N LEU A 321 -1.97 3.85 -26.88
CA LEU A 321 -1.75 5.03 -27.68
C LEU A 321 -0.67 4.78 -28.74
N ALA A 322 -0.79 5.43 -29.88
CA ALA A 322 0.26 5.43 -30.89
C ALA A 322 1.54 6.11 -30.34
N GLU A 323 1.36 7.30 -29.74
CA GLU A 323 2.43 8.05 -29.09
C GLU A 323 2.19 8.12 -27.57
N PRO A 324 3.26 7.97 -26.76
CA PRO A 324 3.16 8.11 -25.30
C PRO A 324 2.80 9.55 -24.92
N THR A 325 2.04 9.74 -23.83
CA THR A 325 1.63 11.06 -23.36
C THR A 325 1.71 11.22 -21.85
N ASN A 326 1.86 12.46 -21.37
CA ASN A 326 1.63 12.89 -20.00
C ASN A 326 0.68 14.11 -19.96
N VAL A 327 -0.13 14.29 -21.00
CA VAL A 327 -1.11 15.36 -21.13
C VAL A 327 -2.48 14.87 -20.69
N GLY A 328 -3.09 15.56 -19.71
CA GLY A 328 -4.35 15.19 -19.07
C GLY A 328 -5.50 15.16 -20.06
N ARG A 329 -5.55 16.13 -20.97
CA ARG A 329 -6.56 16.18 -22.04
C ARG A 329 -6.52 14.92 -22.90
N ARG A 330 -5.35 14.45 -23.33
CA ARG A 330 -5.20 13.26 -24.16
C ARG A 330 -5.64 12.00 -23.41
N ILE A 331 -5.24 11.89 -22.13
CA ILE A 331 -5.66 10.80 -21.26
C ILE A 331 -7.18 10.82 -21.09
N TYR A 332 -7.79 12.00 -20.94
CA TYR A 332 -9.23 12.17 -20.82
C TYR A 332 -10.00 11.75 -22.07
N GLU A 333 -9.56 12.16 -23.27
CA GLU A 333 -10.19 11.77 -24.54
C GLU A 333 -10.29 10.25 -24.68
N GLU A 334 -9.24 9.52 -24.32
CA GLU A 334 -9.24 8.06 -24.38
C GLU A 334 -10.09 7.42 -23.26
N ALA A 335 -10.08 8.00 -22.06
CA ALA A 335 -10.87 7.51 -20.93
C ALA A 335 -12.37 7.71 -21.17
N VAL A 336 -12.78 8.87 -21.71
CA VAL A 336 -14.17 9.19 -22.08
C VAL A 336 -14.64 8.30 -23.20
N ALA A 337 -13.86 8.13 -24.26
CA ALA A 337 -14.24 7.23 -25.36
C ALA A 337 -14.47 5.79 -24.88
N ALA A 338 -13.65 5.32 -23.91
CA ALA A 338 -13.86 4.02 -23.30
C ALA A 338 -15.08 3.98 -22.37
N PHE A 339 -15.40 5.08 -21.69
CA PHE A 339 -16.58 5.22 -20.84
C PHE A 339 -17.87 5.22 -21.66
N ASP A 340 -17.94 6.01 -22.73
CA ASP A 340 -19.14 6.14 -23.55
C ASP A 340 -19.56 4.82 -24.21
N LEU A 341 -18.59 3.94 -24.50
CA LEU A 341 -18.86 2.59 -24.98
C LEU A 341 -19.51 1.68 -23.92
N LEU A 342 -19.35 2.02 -22.64
CA LEU A 342 -19.90 1.26 -21.50
C LEU A 342 -21.14 1.92 -20.89
N ALA A 343 -21.34 3.22 -21.14
CA ALA A 343 -22.43 4.01 -20.61
C ALA A 343 -23.74 3.64 -21.33
N ALA A 344 -24.51 2.76 -20.68
CA ALA A 344 -25.88 2.44 -21.11
C ALA A 344 -26.89 3.36 -20.41
N SER A 345 -28.10 3.47 -20.96
CA SER A 345 -29.21 4.15 -20.28
C SER A 345 -29.43 3.54 -18.90
N GLY A 346 -29.45 4.37 -17.86
CA GLY A 346 -29.66 3.95 -16.49
C GLY A 346 -28.41 3.36 -15.79
N ILE A 347 -27.20 3.65 -16.30
CA ILE A 347 -25.95 3.26 -15.65
C ILE A 347 -25.90 3.74 -14.19
N ARG A 348 -25.44 2.89 -13.28
CA ARG A 348 -25.23 3.22 -11.87
C ARG A 348 -23.81 2.88 -11.47
N VAL A 349 -22.97 3.92 -11.35
CA VAL A 349 -21.54 3.78 -11.11
C VAL A 349 -21.23 3.97 -9.62
N ARG A 350 -20.69 2.92 -9.01
CA ARG A 350 -20.19 2.96 -7.63
C ARG A 350 -18.78 3.54 -7.54
N LEU A 351 -17.91 3.21 -8.47
CA LEU A 351 -16.51 3.65 -8.51
C LEU A 351 -16.10 3.88 -9.95
N ILE A 352 -15.35 4.95 -10.15
CA ILE A 352 -14.70 5.26 -11.42
C ILE A 352 -13.22 5.52 -11.18
N GLY A 353 -12.36 5.06 -12.09
CA GLY A 353 -10.92 5.24 -11.99
C GLY A 353 -10.23 5.28 -13.35
N VAL A 354 -9.15 6.04 -13.41
CA VAL A 354 -8.26 6.14 -14.57
C VAL A 354 -6.86 5.73 -14.16
N ARG A 355 -6.20 4.96 -15.02
CA ARG A 355 -4.82 4.52 -14.81
C ARG A 355 -4.01 4.65 -16.10
N ALA A 356 -2.86 5.27 -15.98
CA ALA A 356 -1.82 5.36 -17.00
C ALA A 356 -0.83 4.21 -16.80
N GLU A 357 -0.60 3.43 -17.84
CA GLU A 357 0.20 2.20 -17.82
C GLU A 357 1.25 2.20 -18.94
N GLN A 358 2.15 1.21 -18.93
CA GLN A 358 3.27 1.14 -19.87
C GLN A 358 4.08 2.43 -19.83
N LEU A 359 4.56 2.74 -18.61
CA LEU A 359 5.31 3.96 -18.34
C LEU A 359 6.70 3.90 -18.99
N GLY A 360 7.17 5.07 -19.42
CA GLY A 360 8.50 5.31 -19.93
C GLY A 360 8.96 6.71 -19.54
N THR A 361 10.24 7.03 -19.74
CA THR A 361 10.78 8.37 -19.48
C THR A 361 10.37 9.35 -20.57
N ALA A 362 10.03 10.59 -20.19
CA ALA A 362 9.63 11.64 -21.13
C ALA A 362 10.77 12.03 -22.07
N SER A 363 12.01 12.04 -21.62
CA SER A 363 13.21 12.43 -22.37
C SER A 363 13.55 11.54 -23.57
N GLY A 364 12.95 10.34 -23.68
CA GLY A 364 13.16 9.42 -24.82
C GLY A 364 12.04 9.45 -25.88
N SER A 365 11.00 10.26 -25.72
CA SER A 365 9.74 10.11 -26.43
C SER A 365 9.38 11.26 -27.37
N VAL A 366 10.18 12.33 -27.43
CA VAL A 366 9.84 13.51 -28.24
C VAL A 366 10.18 13.24 -29.71
N GLY A 367 9.16 12.89 -30.49
CA GLY A 367 9.26 12.88 -31.94
C GLY A 367 9.38 14.29 -32.51
N LEU A 368 9.81 14.40 -33.80
CA LEU A 368 9.84 15.66 -34.53
C LEU A 368 8.46 16.36 -34.63
N TRP A 369 7.40 15.64 -34.30
CA TRP A 369 6.01 16.13 -34.27
C TRP A 369 5.36 15.61 -32.99
N ASP A 370 5.06 16.53 -32.08
CA ASP A 370 4.33 16.24 -30.85
C ASP A 370 2.90 16.82 -30.94
N PRO A 371 1.86 15.98 -31.11
CA PRO A 371 0.49 16.45 -31.22
C PRO A 371 -0.03 17.11 -29.92
N ASP A 372 0.65 16.89 -28.79
CA ASP A 372 0.25 17.34 -27.47
C ASP A 372 1.06 18.58 -26.99
N GLU A 373 1.95 19.18 -27.81
CA GLU A 373 2.91 20.24 -27.42
C GLU A 373 2.21 21.45 -26.79
N ASP A 374 1.18 21.99 -27.45
CA ASP A 374 0.43 23.17 -26.98
C ASP A 374 -0.26 22.91 -25.63
N TRP A 375 -0.89 21.73 -25.47
CA TRP A 375 -1.55 21.34 -24.24
C TRP A 375 -0.56 21.06 -23.13
N ARG A 376 0.56 20.45 -23.43
CA ARG A 376 1.63 20.20 -22.44
C ARG A 376 2.16 21.52 -21.88
N GLY A 377 2.39 22.51 -22.72
CA GLY A 377 2.80 23.86 -22.30
C GLY A 377 1.78 24.49 -21.35
N ALA A 378 0.48 24.43 -21.70
CA ALA A 378 -0.59 24.95 -20.85
C ALA A 378 -0.69 24.21 -19.50
N GLU A 379 -0.61 22.87 -19.50
CA GLU A 379 -0.70 22.05 -18.28
C GLU A 379 0.52 22.25 -17.37
N LEU A 380 1.73 22.44 -17.92
CA LEU A 380 2.93 22.79 -17.14
C LEU A 380 2.78 24.16 -16.45
N ALA A 381 2.15 25.14 -17.12
CA ALA A 381 1.85 26.43 -16.48
C ALA A 381 0.84 26.26 -15.33
N VAL A 382 -0.18 25.43 -15.50
CA VAL A 382 -1.14 25.08 -14.43
C VAL A 382 -0.45 24.39 -13.26
N ASP A 383 0.45 23.44 -13.54
CA ASP A 383 1.24 22.74 -12.50
C ASP A 383 2.06 23.74 -11.68
N SER A 384 2.76 24.68 -12.33
CA SER A 384 3.56 25.72 -11.67
C SER A 384 2.72 26.63 -10.76
N VAL A 385 1.52 27.01 -11.22
CA VAL A 385 0.58 27.82 -10.41
C VAL A 385 0.07 27.00 -9.21
N THR A 386 -0.26 25.73 -9.43
CA THR A 386 -0.75 24.82 -8.37
C THR A 386 0.32 24.56 -7.31
N GLU A 387 1.57 24.41 -7.71
CA GLU A 387 2.71 24.26 -6.79
C GLU A 387 2.90 25.50 -5.92
N ARG A 388 2.76 26.69 -6.50
CA ARG A 388 2.96 27.95 -5.79
C ARG A 388 1.78 28.36 -4.90
N PHE A 389 0.55 28.11 -5.34
CA PHE A 389 -0.67 28.63 -4.69
C PHE A 389 -1.57 27.55 -4.10
N GLY A 390 -1.17 26.28 -4.19
CA GLY A 390 -1.90 25.15 -3.64
C GLY A 390 -2.90 24.51 -4.62
N ALA A 391 -3.34 23.30 -4.25
CA ALA A 391 -4.27 22.53 -5.05
C ALA A 391 -5.61 23.25 -5.23
N GLY A 392 -6.10 23.30 -6.49
CA GLY A 392 -7.39 23.92 -6.82
C GLY A 392 -7.32 25.41 -7.14
N SER A 393 -6.13 26.03 -7.20
CA SER A 393 -5.91 27.43 -7.60
C SER A 393 -6.32 27.69 -9.06
N VAL A 394 -6.17 26.68 -9.92
CA VAL A 394 -6.64 26.69 -11.30
C VAL A 394 -7.53 25.48 -11.52
N ARG A 395 -8.65 25.69 -12.20
CA ARG A 395 -9.59 24.61 -12.55
C ARG A 395 -10.11 24.84 -13.98
N PRO A 396 -10.35 23.78 -14.77
CA PRO A 396 -11.04 23.89 -16.03
C PRO A 396 -12.41 24.59 -15.88
N ALA A 397 -12.77 25.44 -16.82
CA ALA A 397 -14.03 26.17 -16.78
C ALA A 397 -15.27 25.24 -16.74
N SER A 398 -15.15 24.03 -17.29
CA SER A 398 -16.17 22.99 -17.24
C SER A 398 -16.56 22.54 -15.83
N PHE A 399 -15.74 22.82 -14.80
CA PHE A 399 -16.09 22.56 -13.39
C PHE A 399 -16.96 23.64 -12.76
N PHE A 400 -17.11 24.79 -13.43
CA PHE A 400 -17.98 25.87 -12.98
C PHE A 400 -19.33 25.74 -13.69
N LYS A 401 -20.23 24.86 -13.21
CA LYS A 401 -21.64 24.97 -13.62
C LYS A 401 -22.18 26.30 -13.07
N PRO A 402 -22.81 27.15 -13.90
CA PRO A 402 -23.55 28.27 -13.36
C PRO A 402 -24.57 27.71 -12.36
N ARG A 403 -24.58 28.24 -11.14
CA ARG A 403 -25.65 27.94 -10.19
C ARG A 403 -26.95 28.42 -10.82
N PRO A 404 -28.01 27.57 -10.83
CA PRO A 404 -29.33 28.00 -11.32
C PRO A 404 -29.87 29.18 -10.50
#